data_11bd10a2eb2dacb859fe973a4351f746
#
_entry.id   11bd10a2eb2dacb859fe973a4351f746
#
_cell.length_a   1.000
_cell.length_b   1.000
_cell.length_c   1.000
_cell.angle_alpha   90.00
_cell.angle_beta   90.00
_cell.angle_gamma   90.00
#
_symmetry.space_group_name_H-M   'P 1'
#
loop_
_entity.id
_entity.type
_entity.pdbx_description
1 polymer ?
#
loop_
_entity_poly.entity_id
_entity_poly.type
_entity_poly.pdbx_seq_one_letter_code
_entity_poly.pdbx_strand_id
1 'polypeptide(L)'
;DYYASRGLGDVYKRQVLAGVGIAFLLSCIAGIIERTVCSNISVPANQSNVSGYFVDYPVFAVIMSVIMGPFTEELIYRGILFRFFSKYGELCAVLVTGFLFGTMHMLSSFGNANILLFLCQWLDYFLSGILLGFIYKKYKNIWINISIHGTWNLMGAVMILTKIMLTK
;
A
#
# COMPACT_ATOMS: atom_id res chain seq x y z
N ASP A 1 8.34 -34.77 -4.93
CA ASP A 1 8.78 -33.40 -4.54
C ASP A 1 8.49 -32.31 -5.59
N TYR A 2 8.66 -32.61 -6.90
CA TYR A 2 8.43 -31.63 -7.98
C TYR A 2 6.97 -31.20 -8.14
N TYR A 3 6.01 -32.10 -7.95
CA TYR A 3 4.55 -31.75 -7.98
C TYR A 3 4.11 -30.98 -6.75
N ALA A 4 4.68 -31.26 -5.59
CA ALA A 4 4.40 -30.53 -4.36
C ALA A 4 4.90 -29.07 -4.44
N SER A 5 6.04 -28.83 -5.04
CA SER A 5 6.60 -27.47 -5.23
C SER A 5 5.78 -26.63 -6.22
N ARG A 6 5.22 -27.25 -7.28
CA ARG A 6 4.30 -26.58 -8.21
C ARG A 6 3.00 -26.16 -7.52
N GLY A 7 2.42 -27.02 -6.70
CA GLY A 7 1.21 -26.69 -5.94
C GLY A 7 1.40 -25.52 -4.98
N LEU A 8 2.55 -25.44 -4.29
CA LEU A 8 2.88 -24.33 -3.40
C LEU A 8 3.02 -23.01 -4.16
N GLY A 9 3.65 -23.03 -5.35
CA GLY A 9 3.78 -21.83 -6.19
C GLY A 9 2.43 -21.30 -6.68
N ASP A 10 1.50 -22.18 -7.03
CA ASP A 10 0.16 -21.79 -7.49
C ASP A 10 -0.70 -21.24 -6.34
N VAL A 11 -0.59 -21.81 -5.15
CA VAL A 11 -1.23 -21.25 -3.94
C VAL A 11 -0.72 -19.85 -3.63
N TYR A 12 0.60 -19.64 -3.69
CA TYR A 12 1.23 -18.33 -3.48
C TYR A 12 0.72 -17.30 -4.49
N LYS A 13 0.70 -17.62 -5.78
CA LYS A 13 0.20 -16.74 -6.84
C LYS A 13 -1.26 -16.34 -6.61
N ARG A 14 -2.13 -17.31 -6.25
CA ARG A 14 -3.54 -17.04 -5.95
C ARG A 14 -3.70 -16.10 -4.75
N GLN A 15 -2.88 -16.25 -3.72
CA GLN A 15 -2.90 -15.38 -2.54
C GLN A 15 -2.50 -13.94 -2.91
N VAL A 16 -1.45 -13.78 -3.72
CA VAL A 16 -1.00 -12.46 -4.18
C VAL A 16 -2.06 -11.81 -5.06
N LEU A 17 -2.59 -12.52 -6.07
CA LEU A 17 -3.64 -12.00 -6.96
C LEU A 17 -4.90 -11.60 -6.20
N ALA A 18 -5.35 -12.43 -5.25
CA ALA A 18 -6.50 -12.11 -4.42
C ALA A 18 -6.24 -10.87 -3.56
N GLY A 19 -5.05 -10.77 -2.95
CA GLY A 19 -4.66 -9.61 -2.15
C GLY A 19 -4.64 -8.31 -2.96
N VAL A 20 -4.06 -8.33 -4.16
CA VAL A 20 -4.05 -7.19 -5.09
C VAL A 20 -5.47 -6.81 -5.53
N GLY A 21 -6.31 -7.80 -5.84
CA GLY A 21 -7.71 -7.56 -6.21
C GLY A 21 -8.51 -6.90 -5.09
N ILE A 22 -8.32 -7.34 -3.83
CA ILE A 22 -8.96 -6.71 -2.67
C ILE A 22 -8.42 -5.29 -2.47
N ALA A 23 -7.11 -5.06 -2.58
CA ALA A 23 -6.52 -3.73 -2.50
C ALA A 23 -7.14 -2.78 -3.54
N PHE A 24 -7.28 -3.24 -4.79
CA PHE A 24 -7.94 -2.48 -5.85
C PHE A 24 -9.38 -2.08 -5.50
N LEU A 25 -10.18 -3.03 -5.00
CA LEU A 25 -11.56 -2.77 -4.59
C LEU A 25 -11.63 -1.76 -3.43
N LEU A 26 -10.76 -1.88 -2.43
CA LEU A 26 -10.71 -0.95 -1.30
C LEU A 26 -10.34 0.47 -1.76
N SER A 27 -9.34 0.62 -2.63
CA SER A 27 -8.98 1.93 -3.19
C SER A 27 -10.05 2.51 -4.11
N CYS A 28 -10.79 1.69 -4.86
CA CYS A 28 -11.96 2.17 -5.59
C CYS A 28 -13.04 2.72 -4.64
N ILE A 29 -13.33 2.01 -3.55
CA ILE A 29 -14.30 2.47 -2.54
C ILE A 29 -13.82 3.77 -1.89
N ALA A 30 -12.57 3.83 -1.45
CA ALA A 30 -11.99 5.03 -0.86
C ALA A 30 -12.04 6.23 -1.83
N GLY A 31 -11.70 6.02 -3.12
CA GLY A 31 -11.78 7.05 -4.15
C GLY A 31 -13.20 7.51 -4.46
N ILE A 32 -14.22 6.63 -4.37
CA ILE A 32 -15.63 7.02 -4.48
C ILE A 32 -16.02 7.88 -3.29
N ILE A 33 -15.66 7.50 -2.07
CA ILE A 33 -15.93 8.28 -0.86
C ILE A 33 -15.28 9.67 -0.98
N GLU A 34 -14.00 9.74 -1.36
CA GLU A 34 -13.30 11.01 -1.55
C GLU A 34 -14.02 11.91 -2.55
N ARG A 35 -14.42 11.38 -3.72
CA ARG A 35 -15.12 12.15 -4.77
C ARG A 35 -16.53 12.60 -4.39
N THR A 36 -17.21 11.84 -3.55
CA THR A 36 -18.58 12.19 -3.11
C THR A 36 -18.57 13.17 -1.95
N VAL A 37 -17.54 13.14 -1.12
CA VAL A 37 -17.47 13.93 0.11
C VAL A 37 -16.65 15.22 -0.09
N CYS A 38 -15.65 15.21 -0.97
CA CYS A 38 -14.75 16.35 -1.17
C CYS A 38 -15.05 17.07 -2.50
N SER A 39 -15.30 18.38 -2.44
CA SER A 39 -15.53 19.22 -3.63
C SER A 39 -14.25 19.52 -4.42
N ASN A 40 -13.11 19.60 -3.75
CA ASN A 40 -11.81 19.87 -4.34
C ASN A 40 -10.85 18.72 -4.00
N ILE A 41 -10.49 17.93 -5.00
CA ILE A 41 -9.59 16.79 -4.84
C ILE A 41 -8.18 17.20 -5.27
N SER A 42 -7.21 16.98 -4.41
CA SER A 42 -5.79 17.12 -4.71
C SER A 42 -5.05 15.81 -4.44
N VAL A 43 -3.94 15.63 -5.10
CA VAL A 43 -3.07 14.46 -4.88
C VAL A 43 -2.38 14.60 -3.50
N PRO A 44 -2.32 13.54 -2.67
CA PRO A 44 -1.57 13.57 -1.41
C PRO A 44 -0.11 13.99 -1.63
N ALA A 45 0.46 14.76 -0.71
CA ALA A 45 1.83 15.26 -0.85
C ALA A 45 2.86 14.13 -1.02
N ASN A 46 2.68 13.00 -0.31
CA ASN A 46 3.51 11.81 -0.51
C ASN A 46 3.46 11.31 -1.95
N GLN A 47 2.28 11.15 -2.52
CA GLN A 47 2.07 10.71 -3.90
C GLN A 47 2.64 11.71 -4.92
N SER A 48 2.49 13.02 -4.66
CA SER A 48 3.05 14.08 -5.49
C SER A 48 4.59 14.03 -5.49
N ASN A 49 5.21 13.88 -4.33
CA ASN A 49 6.65 13.75 -4.20
C ASN A 49 7.19 12.54 -4.95
N VAL A 50 6.55 11.37 -4.78
CA VAL A 50 6.91 10.16 -5.51
C VAL A 50 6.78 10.37 -7.02
N SER A 51 5.69 11.01 -7.49
CA SER A 51 5.49 11.31 -8.92
C SER A 51 6.57 12.22 -9.48
N GLY A 52 7.09 13.18 -8.71
CA GLY A 52 8.22 14.02 -9.09
C GLY A 52 9.49 13.19 -9.39
N TYR A 53 9.81 12.22 -8.55
CA TYR A 53 10.96 11.34 -8.80
C TYR A 53 10.84 10.52 -10.07
N PHE A 54 9.62 10.16 -10.50
CA PHE A 54 9.41 9.47 -11.78
C PHE A 54 9.71 10.34 -12.99
N VAL A 55 9.59 11.66 -12.86
CA VAL A 55 9.97 12.61 -13.92
C VAL A 55 11.48 12.75 -14.01
N ASP A 56 12.15 12.95 -12.86
CA ASP A 56 13.56 13.29 -12.81
C ASP A 56 14.48 12.07 -12.84
N TYR A 57 14.08 10.97 -12.16
CA TYR A 57 14.88 9.76 -11.96
C TYR A 57 14.05 8.49 -12.07
N PRO A 58 13.48 8.16 -13.26
CA PRO A 58 12.45 7.11 -13.39
C PRO A 58 12.90 5.72 -12.94
N VAL A 59 14.12 5.31 -13.26
CA VAL A 59 14.65 3.99 -12.84
C VAL A 59 14.82 3.93 -11.33
N PHE A 60 15.37 4.97 -10.73
CA PHE A 60 15.53 5.07 -9.28
C PHE A 60 14.16 5.07 -8.58
N ALA A 61 13.20 5.83 -9.11
CA ALA A 61 11.83 5.89 -8.57
C ALA A 61 11.14 4.50 -8.60
N VAL A 62 11.29 3.73 -9.68
CA VAL A 62 10.77 2.35 -9.75
C VAL A 62 11.41 1.46 -8.69
N ILE A 63 12.75 1.45 -8.60
CA ILE A 63 13.46 0.62 -7.61
C ILE A 63 13.01 0.97 -6.19
N MET A 64 12.96 2.26 -5.86
CA MET A 64 12.60 2.73 -4.53
C MET A 64 11.13 2.48 -4.19
N SER A 65 10.19 2.77 -5.09
CA SER A 65 8.77 2.67 -4.80
C SER A 65 8.22 1.24 -4.92
N VAL A 66 8.76 0.43 -5.83
CA VAL A 66 8.21 -0.92 -6.11
C VAL A 66 8.92 -2.02 -5.33
N ILE A 67 10.20 -1.86 -5.04
CA ILE A 67 11.01 -2.90 -4.39
C ILE A 67 11.39 -2.48 -2.98
N MET A 68 12.17 -1.41 -2.84
CA MET A 68 12.77 -1.05 -1.55
C MET A 68 11.74 -0.54 -0.54
N GLY A 69 10.79 0.29 -0.96
CA GLY A 69 9.71 0.80 -0.12
C GLY A 69 8.88 -0.35 0.47
N PRO A 70 8.20 -1.17 -0.36
CA PRO A 70 7.43 -2.32 0.14
C PRO A 70 8.25 -3.28 1.00
N PHE A 71 9.50 -3.54 0.65
CA PHE A 71 10.37 -4.41 1.44
C PHE A 71 10.63 -3.83 2.84
N THR A 72 11.08 -2.59 2.93
CA THR A 72 11.40 -1.94 4.21
C THR A 72 10.15 -1.69 5.06
N GLU A 73 9.05 -1.28 4.43
CA GLU A 73 7.80 -1.04 5.12
C GLU A 73 7.21 -2.33 5.70
N GLU A 74 7.17 -3.42 4.94
CA GLU A 74 6.66 -4.68 5.46
C GLU A 74 7.56 -5.24 6.59
N LEU A 75 8.89 -5.07 6.51
CA LEU A 75 9.76 -5.43 7.61
C LEU A 75 9.44 -4.65 8.89
N ILE A 76 9.20 -3.36 8.79
CA ILE A 76 8.86 -2.51 9.94
C ILE A 76 7.47 -2.87 10.46
N TYR A 77 6.45 -2.80 9.60
CA TYR A 77 5.05 -2.94 10.04
C TYR A 77 4.69 -4.38 10.42
N ARG A 78 5.13 -5.40 9.66
CA ARG A 78 4.77 -6.80 9.91
C ARG A 78 5.87 -7.58 10.62
N GLY A 79 7.12 -7.29 10.28
CA GLY A 79 8.27 -7.93 10.93
C GLY A 79 8.47 -7.49 12.37
N ILE A 80 8.30 -6.21 12.69
CA ILE A 80 8.58 -5.63 14.00
C ILE A 80 7.28 -5.25 14.73
N LEU A 81 6.55 -4.25 14.22
CA LEU A 81 5.42 -3.65 14.94
C LEU A 81 4.26 -4.63 15.15
N PHE A 82 3.88 -5.38 14.11
CA PHE A 82 2.82 -6.37 14.26
C PHE A 82 3.16 -7.42 15.33
N ARG A 83 4.39 -7.94 15.32
CA ARG A 83 4.85 -8.90 16.33
C ARG A 83 4.85 -8.30 17.73
N PHE A 84 5.26 -7.04 17.86
CA PHE A 84 5.26 -6.34 19.14
C PHE A 84 3.84 -6.17 19.68
N PHE A 85 2.89 -5.73 18.85
CA PHE A 85 1.50 -5.49 19.27
C PHE A 85 0.66 -6.77 19.37
N SER A 86 1.07 -7.89 18.73
CA SER A 86 0.33 -9.15 18.79
C SER A 86 0.24 -9.75 20.20
N LYS A 87 1.12 -9.35 21.11
CA LYS A 87 1.01 -9.69 22.55
C LYS A 87 -0.26 -9.16 23.21
N TYR A 88 -0.87 -8.11 22.64
CA TYR A 88 -2.15 -7.55 23.08
C TYR A 88 -3.34 -8.05 22.26
N GLY A 89 -3.08 -8.99 21.35
CA GLY A 89 -4.05 -9.58 20.44
C GLY A 89 -3.74 -9.26 18.98
N GLU A 90 -3.96 -10.25 18.11
CA GLU A 90 -3.64 -10.09 16.68
C GLU A 90 -4.51 -9.01 15.98
N LEU A 91 -5.75 -8.84 16.43
CA LEU A 91 -6.62 -7.77 15.91
C LEU A 91 -6.09 -6.39 16.30
N CYS A 92 -5.62 -6.24 17.54
CA CYS A 92 -4.95 -5.02 17.99
C CYS A 92 -3.73 -4.72 17.11
N ALA A 93 -2.90 -5.73 16.82
CA ALA A 93 -1.76 -5.56 15.94
C ALA A 93 -2.16 -5.12 14.52
N VAL A 94 -3.22 -5.69 13.94
CA VAL A 94 -3.77 -5.26 12.64
C VAL A 94 -4.19 -3.78 12.68
N LEU A 95 -4.99 -3.40 13.67
CA LEU A 95 -5.53 -2.03 13.78
C LEU A 95 -4.43 -0.99 13.99
N VAL A 96 -3.51 -1.26 14.94
CA VAL A 96 -2.41 -0.33 15.25
C VAL A 96 -1.46 -0.18 14.07
N THR A 97 -1.05 -1.28 13.43
CA THR A 97 -0.13 -1.19 12.28
C THR A 97 -0.78 -0.58 11.06
N GLY A 98 -2.08 -0.79 10.84
CA GLY A 98 -2.84 -0.09 9.81
C GLY A 98 -2.95 1.41 10.07
N PHE A 99 -3.25 1.81 11.31
CA PHE A 99 -3.30 3.22 11.72
C PHE A 99 -1.96 3.92 11.50
N LEU A 100 -0.87 3.31 11.96
CA LEU A 100 0.48 3.86 11.78
C LEU A 100 0.86 3.94 10.31
N PHE A 101 0.50 2.94 9.50
CA PHE A 101 0.74 2.94 8.05
C PHE A 101 0.06 4.13 7.37
N GLY A 102 -1.24 4.33 7.61
CA GLY A 102 -1.99 5.46 7.05
C GLY A 102 -1.43 6.81 7.52
N THR A 103 -1.10 6.92 8.80
CA THR A 103 -0.57 8.15 9.38
C THR A 103 0.79 8.53 8.81
N MET A 104 1.70 7.57 8.65
CA MET A 104 3.03 7.84 8.09
C MET A 104 2.96 8.29 6.61
N HIS A 105 2.05 7.70 5.82
CA HIS A 105 1.86 8.11 4.43
C HIS A 105 1.26 9.50 4.28
N MET A 106 0.48 9.95 5.25
CA MET A 106 -0.16 11.25 5.24
C MET A 106 0.58 12.34 6.02
N LEU A 107 1.71 12.01 6.66
CA LEU A 107 2.45 12.93 7.51
C LEU A 107 2.88 14.22 6.78
N SER A 108 3.34 14.10 5.53
CA SER A 108 3.73 15.24 4.68
C SER A 108 2.56 16.12 4.21
N SER A 109 1.33 15.60 4.28
CA SER A 109 0.10 16.33 3.95
C SER A 109 -0.53 17.02 5.17
N PHE A 110 0.01 16.78 6.36
CA PHE A 110 -0.54 17.34 7.59
C PHE A 110 -0.44 18.88 7.60
N GLY A 111 -1.56 19.54 7.89
CA GLY A 111 -1.65 21.01 7.93
C GLY A 111 -1.80 21.71 6.58
N ASN A 112 -1.64 21.01 5.44
CA ASN A 112 -1.69 21.60 4.11
C ASN A 112 -3.00 21.32 3.34
N ALA A 113 -3.83 20.38 3.82
CA ALA A 113 -5.07 19.98 3.18
C ALA A 113 -6.28 20.34 4.04
N ASN A 114 -7.46 20.47 3.39
CA ASN A 114 -8.71 20.46 4.10
C ASN A 114 -8.82 19.18 4.93
N ILE A 115 -9.23 19.29 6.18
CA ILE A 115 -9.31 18.14 7.12
C ILE A 115 -10.14 16.98 6.56
N LEU A 116 -11.22 17.28 5.85
CA LEU A 116 -12.09 16.28 5.26
C LEU A 116 -11.36 15.49 4.15
N LEU A 117 -10.68 16.20 3.26
CA LEU A 117 -9.84 15.59 2.21
C LEU A 117 -8.70 14.76 2.83
N PHE A 118 -8.03 15.31 3.85
CA PHE A 118 -7.00 14.59 4.58
C PHE A 118 -7.52 13.26 5.16
N LEU A 119 -8.69 13.27 5.79
CA LEU A 119 -9.29 12.07 6.37
C LEU A 119 -9.70 11.03 5.31
N CYS A 120 -10.22 11.46 4.16
CA CYS A 120 -10.56 10.56 3.05
C CYS A 120 -9.29 9.89 2.48
N GLN A 121 -8.23 10.64 2.27
CA GLN A 121 -6.95 10.12 1.77
C GLN A 121 -6.25 9.25 2.80
N TRP A 122 -6.29 9.64 4.08
CA TRP A 122 -5.78 8.82 5.17
C TRP A 122 -6.51 7.48 5.25
N LEU A 123 -7.82 7.46 5.02
CA LEU A 123 -8.63 6.25 5.03
C LEU A 123 -8.15 5.22 3.99
N ASP A 124 -7.77 5.64 2.78
CA ASP A 124 -7.25 4.73 1.74
C ASP A 124 -5.95 4.04 2.19
N TYR A 125 -5.00 4.79 2.71
CA TYR A 125 -3.76 4.22 3.26
C TYR A 125 -4.02 3.36 4.51
N PHE A 126 -4.93 3.77 5.38
CA PHE A 126 -5.32 3.00 6.56
C PHE A 126 -5.92 1.64 6.16
N LEU A 127 -6.87 1.62 5.21
CA LEU A 127 -7.48 0.39 4.70
C LEU A 127 -6.46 -0.54 4.04
N SER A 128 -5.51 0.02 3.29
CA SER A 128 -4.39 -0.73 2.72
C SER A 128 -3.52 -1.36 3.80
N GLY A 129 -3.19 -0.60 4.86
CA GLY A 129 -2.47 -1.10 6.02
C GLY A 129 -3.24 -2.19 6.78
N ILE A 130 -4.55 -2.05 6.95
CA ILE A 130 -5.44 -3.06 7.55
C ILE A 130 -5.45 -4.35 6.71
N LEU A 131 -5.62 -4.24 5.39
CA LEU A 131 -5.61 -5.39 4.48
C LEU A 131 -4.31 -6.19 4.61
N LEU A 132 -3.16 -5.52 4.51
CA LEU A 132 -1.86 -6.15 4.64
C LEU A 132 -1.66 -6.76 6.04
N GLY A 133 -2.19 -6.12 7.09
CA GLY A 133 -2.22 -6.66 8.46
C GLY A 133 -3.01 -7.97 8.56
N PHE A 134 -4.21 -8.05 7.96
CA PHE A 134 -5.02 -9.25 7.92
C PHE A 134 -4.37 -10.38 7.10
N ILE A 135 -3.74 -10.04 5.98
CA ILE A 135 -3.00 -11.00 5.15
C ILE A 135 -1.84 -11.61 5.96
N TYR A 136 -1.07 -10.77 6.63
CA TYR A 136 0.02 -11.24 7.49
C TYR A 136 -0.50 -12.07 8.68
N LYS A 137 -1.58 -11.64 9.33
CA LYS A 137 -2.25 -12.42 10.39
C LYS A 137 -2.62 -13.82 9.90
N LYS A 138 -3.19 -13.91 8.68
CA LYS A 138 -3.67 -15.18 8.11
C LYS A 138 -2.55 -16.11 7.66
N TYR A 139 -1.57 -15.58 6.94
CA TYR A 139 -0.56 -16.41 6.26
C TYR A 139 0.78 -16.48 6.98
N LYS A 140 1.06 -15.55 7.91
CA LYS A 140 2.34 -15.43 8.65
C LYS A 140 3.56 -15.43 7.72
N ASN A 141 3.40 -14.96 6.50
CA ASN A 141 4.43 -14.94 5.47
C ASN A 141 4.60 -13.50 4.94
N ILE A 142 5.71 -12.88 5.30
CA ILE A 142 6.01 -11.50 4.91
C ILE A 142 6.20 -11.33 3.40
N TRP A 143 6.67 -12.38 2.69
CA TRP A 143 6.89 -12.32 1.26
C TRP A 143 5.59 -12.17 0.47
N ILE A 144 4.47 -12.73 0.96
CA ILE A 144 3.15 -12.51 0.39
C ILE A 144 2.80 -11.02 0.47
N ASN A 145 3.00 -10.42 1.63
CA ASN A 145 2.75 -9.00 1.85
C ASN A 145 3.62 -8.12 0.94
N ILE A 146 4.94 -8.37 0.90
CA ILE A 146 5.88 -7.64 0.04
C ILE A 146 5.46 -7.76 -1.43
N SER A 147 5.05 -8.95 -1.88
CA SER A 147 4.60 -9.16 -3.25
C SER A 147 3.31 -8.43 -3.58
N ILE A 148 2.32 -8.43 -2.68
CA ILE A 148 1.07 -7.68 -2.87
C ILE A 148 1.35 -6.19 -2.91
N HIS A 149 2.08 -5.68 -1.94
CA HIS A 149 2.42 -4.27 -1.81
C HIS A 149 3.24 -3.79 -3.00
N GLY A 150 4.31 -4.51 -3.37
CA GLY A 150 5.14 -4.19 -4.53
C GLY A 150 4.37 -4.25 -5.86
N THR A 151 3.47 -5.22 -6.02
CA THR A 151 2.60 -5.30 -7.21
C THR A 151 1.65 -4.10 -7.27
N TRP A 152 1.06 -3.70 -6.14
CA TRP A 152 0.22 -2.51 -6.06
C TRP A 152 0.99 -1.25 -6.46
N ASN A 153 2.19 -1.05 -5.90
CA ASN A 153 3.04 0.09 -6.24
C ASN A 153 3.53 0.05 -7.71
N LEU A 154 3.76 -1.15 -8.26
CA LEU A 154 4.09 -1.31 -9.68
C LEU A 154 2.94 -0.83 -10.59
N MET A 155 1.70 -1.15 -10.24
CA MET A 155 0.53 -0.66 -11.00
C MET A 155 0.49 0.87 -10.98
N GLY A 156 0.69 1.50 -9.82
CA GLY A 156 0.80 2.95 -9.69
C GLY A 156 1.96 3.54 -10.51
N ALA A 157 3.13 2.92 -10.46
CA ALA A 157 4.32 3.33 -11.23
C ALA A 157 4.05 3.29 -12.74
N VAL A 158 3.42 2.22 -13.24
CA VAL A 158 3.04 2.11 -14.66
C VAL A 158 2.06 3.23 -15.05
N MET A 159 1.06 3.53 -14.23
CA MET A 159 0.11 4.61 -14.50
C MET A 159 0.81 5.98 -14.57
N ILE A 160 1.73 6.27 -13.64
CA ILE A 160 2.49 7.53 -13.62
C ILE A 160 3.36 7.63 -14.88
N LEU A 161 4.14 6.60 -15.21
CA LEU A 161 5.02 6.59 -16.39
C LEU A 161 4.22 6.73 -17.69
N THR A 162 3.10 6.06 -17.82
CA THR A 162 2.21 6.19 -18.98
C THR A 162 1.71 7.63 -19.11
N LYS A 163 1.27 8.25 -18.01
CA LYS A 163 0.84 9.64 -18.02
C LYS A 163 1.97 10.57 -18.47
N ILE A 164 3.19 10.40 -17.95
CA ILE A 164 4.36 11.21 -18.34
C ILE A 164 4.66 11.06 -19.84
N MET A 165 4.56 9.84 -20.38
CA MET A 165 4.81 9.61 -21.82
C MET A 165 3.75 10.22 -22.74
N LEU A 166 2.50 10.27 -22.29
CA LEU A 166 1.39 10.86 -23.07
C LEU A 166 1.34 12.40 -23.00
N THR A 167 2.04 13.01 -22.05
CA THR A 167 2.07 14.48 -21.87
C THR A 167 3.33 15.14 -22.44
N LYS A 168 4.26 14.36 -22.98
CA LYS A 168 5.43 14.82 -23.74
C LYS A 168 5.14 14.84 -25.24
#